data_dd672958586574fc77bd3ac3b5cb5959
#
_entry.id   dd672958586574fc77bd3ac3b5cb5959
#
_cell.length_a   1.000
_cell.length_b   1.000
_cell.length_c   1.000
_cell.angle_alpha   90.00
_cell.angle_beta   90.00
_cell.angle_gamma   90.00
#
_symmetry.space_group_name_H-M   'P 1'
#
loop_
_entity.id
_entity.type
_entity.pdbx_description
1 polymer ?
#
loop_
_entity_poly.entity_id
_entity_poly.type
_entity_poly.pdbx_seq_one_letter_code
_entity_poly.pdbx_strand_id
1 'polypeptide(L)'
;MGGGGGTAYAHTSLSGSAPADGETLETPPEMLHLTFSGKLESTAALHSVTLTGPEGAGVPLEPPALDGSGKSLMAALPPLSNGTYDVAFRVISADGHPIEGGFAFEVAAPEPVQEPTPAPEAQEPEAPVEPPAPDGGAEEPAAEPGTAPDEADEPGTAPDEADEHAGHDSHGETKVSSSAGAGTAFAALLNASRVAYYASLLPLLGWALWSALRPQVGADRLAYWRRIGMRLQALHLALFVVHVAVQWAELSGGNASASFLDTLRSTGTGQSWLFTGLLSLAGFPLLFRSRAVDGLWPLLMIAAKTLRGHASAFEPIALARLMDAAHLVAAAIWIGGLLALVLLLRKFPDGFRAFAPSFSTAALASYAVLVATGVVAALLYTESLADIVRTTWGWLLIGKAALAVAVLPVAALLRKRLLEADGRPDAFRAWLRADVALLLGIVVVTGIMTHQSPIVERVVFHWHVMGTEAHLTADIADLREGTNALSLKVWVPEDEAEPAVTVVAVVPGEPDRMASLTAKELPKEEWESFSGFEDYTFVGKLDVADPASAELRVRIQRSNGETIDYAKKLIDP
;
A
#
# COMPACT_ATOMS: atom_id res chain seq x y z
N MET A 1 20.66 23.23 -17.81
CA MET A 1 19.31 22.64 -17.85
C MET A 1 19.45 21.26 -17.24
N GLY A 2 19.30 21.16 -15.94
CA GLY A 2 19.29 19.91 -15.19
C GLY A 2 17.85 19.61 -14.79
N GLY A 3 17.22 18.65 -15.47
CA GLY A 3 15.93 18.14 -15.07
C GLY A 3 16.09 17.36 -13.79
N GLY A 4 15.54 17.85 -12.67
CA GLY A 4 15.34 17.09 -11.47
C GLY A 4 14.34 15.99 -11.77
N GLY A 5 14.81 14.75 -11.96
CA GLY A 5 13.97 13.57 -11.98
C GLY A 5 13.42 13.33 -10.58
N GLY A 6 12.18 13.73 -10.33
CA GLY A 6 11.46 13.29 -9.15
C GLY A 6 11.32 11.77 -9.22
N THR A 7 11.80 11.08 -8.23
CA THR A 7 11.63 9.64 -8.08
C THR A 7 10.14 9.36 -7.86
N ALA A 8 9.48 8.79 -8.87
CA ALA A 8 8.11 8.33 -8.74
C ALA A 8 8.10 7.04 -7.93
N TYR A 9 7.63 7.10 -6.71
CA TYR A 9 7.41 5.92 -5.87
C TYR A 9 6.19 5.15 -6.40
N ALA A 10 6.37 3.90 -6.80
CA ALA A 10 5.29 3.05 -7.30
C ALA A 10 4.44 2.42 -6.18
N HIS A 11 4.93 2.44 -4.96
CA HIS A 11 4.16 2.12 -3.76
C HIS A 11 4.14 3.34 -2.85
N THR A 12 2.93 3.70 -2.48
CA THR A 12 2.66 4.79 -1.56
C THR A 12 2.98 4.29 -0.14
N SER A 13 3.76 5.04 0.62
CA SER A 13 4.01 4.83 2.05
C SER A 13 3.62 6.08 2.82
N LEU A 14 3.34 5.94 4.11
CA LEU A 14 3.19 7.11 4.99
C LEU A 14 4.52 7.87 5.00
N SER A 15 4.49 9.14 4.64
CA SER A 15 5.67 10.01 4.60
C SER A 15 5.69 11.02 5.74
N GLY A 16 4.56 11.21 6.43
CA GLY A 16 4.43 12.08 7.59
C GLY A 16 3.05 11.99 8.21
N SER A 17 2.95 12.32 9.48
CA SER A 17 1.69 12.45 10.21
C SER A 17 1.74 13.67 11.13
N ALA A 18 0.57 14.24 11.42
CA ALA A 18 0.37 15.23 12.48
C ALA A 18 -0.92 14.86 13.22
N PRO A 19 -0.86 14.45 14.50
CA PRO A 19 0.37 14.29 15.31
C PRO A 19 1.37 13.31 14.72
N ALA A 20 2.67 13.54 15.04
CA ALA A 20 3.74 12.64 14.61
C ALA A 20 3.79 11.38 15.50
N ASP A 21 4.47 10.34 15.00
CA ASP A 21 4.69 9.11 15.77
C ASP A 21 5.57 9.38 17.02
N GLY A 22 5.06 9.00 18.19
CA GLY A 22 5.69 9.23 19.48
C GLY A 22 5.63 10.68 19.99
N GLU A 23 4.86 11.57 19.35
CA GLU A 23 4.72 12.97 19.75
C GLU A 23 3.90 13.10 21.03
N THR A 24 4.37 13.95 21.97
CA THR A 24 3.62 14.35 23.17
C THR A 24 3.13 15.79 23.00
N LEU A 25 1.82 15.98 23.06
CA LEU A 25 1.14 17.24 22.82
C LEU A 25 0.63 17.85 24.14
N GLU A 26 0.94 19.09 24.40
CA GLU A 26 0.41 19.86 25.53
C GLU A 26 -1.01 20.41 25.27
N THR A 27 -1.44 20.38 24.01
CA THR A 27 -2.79 20.79 23.59
C THR A 27 -3.40 19.67 22.74
N PRO A 28 -4.63 19.20 23.06
CA PRO A 28 -5.28 18.17 22.27
C PRO A 28 -5.41 18.59 20.80
N PRO A 29 -5.04 17.76 19.83
CA PRO A 29 -5.15 18.06 18.41
C PRO A 29 -6.61 17.98 17.96
N GLU A 30 -7.03 18.88 17.08
CA GLU A 30 -8.39 18.90 16.51
C GLU A 30 -8.48 18.07 15.22
N MET A 31 -7.34 17.75 14.60
CA MET A 31 -7.28 17.07 13.31
C MET A 31 -6.09 16.12 13.24
N LEU A 32 -6.32 14.98 12.64
CA LEU A 32 -5.28 14.02 12.28
C LEU A 32 -4.99 14.18 10.78
N HIS A 33 -3.73 14.41 10.44
CA HIS A 33 -3.21 14.46 9.07
C HIS A 33 -2.28 13.28 8.81
N LEU A 34 -2.52 12.57 7.71
CA LEU A 34 -1.66 11.50 7.24
C LEU A 34 -1.20 11.84 5.82
N THR A 35 0.08 12.07 5.62
CA THR A 35 0.65 12.41 4.31
C THR A 35 1.38 11.21 3.74
N PHE A 36 1.15 10.93 2.45
CA PHE A 36 1.68 9.77 1.75
C PHE A 36 2.61 10.18 0.61
N SER A 37 3.63 9.36 0.35
CA SER A 37 4.61 9.58 -0.73
C SER A 37 3.99 9.59 -2.12
N GLY A 38 2.89 8.84 -2.33
CA GLY A 38 2.15 8.74 -3.58
C GLY A 38 0.68 9.11 -3.44
N LYS A 39 -0.03 9.20 -4.56
CA LYS A 39 -1.47 9.48 -4.56
C LYS A 39 -2.26 8.30 -4.05
N LEU A 40 -3.32 8.58 -3.32
CA LEU A 40 -4.33 7.66 -2.87
C LEU A 40 -5.48 7.55 -3.88
N GLU A 41 -6.28 6.49 -3.77
CA GLU A 41 -7.49 6.34 -4.57
C GLU A 41 -8.51 7.40 -4.12
N SER A 42 -9.23 7.97 -5.08
CA SER A 42 -10.09 9.13 -4.84
C SER A 42 -11.36 8.85 -4.00
N THR A 43 -11.69 7.57 -3.80
CA THR A 43 -12.91 7.16 -3.08
C THR A 43 -12.65 7.08 -1.59
N ALA A 44 -13.07 8.09 -0.84
CA ALA A 44 -12.88 8.20 0.61
C ALA A 44 -13.37 6.95 1.40
N ALA A 45 -14.47 6.32 0.99
CA ALA A 45 -15.01 5.12 1.63
C ALA A 45 -14.08 3.88 1.57
N LEU A 46 -13.01 3.91 0.78
CA LEU A 46 -11.99 2.86 0.73
C LEU A 46 -10.86 3.10 1.75
N HIS A 47 -10.84 4.24 2.40
CA HIS A 47 -9.85 4.57 3.43
C HIS A 47 -10.50 4.47 4.79
N SER A 48 -9.76 3.96 5.74
CA SER A 48 -10.19 3.91 7.15
C SER A 48 -9.06 4.37 8.05
N VAL A 49 -9.43 5.12 9.07
CA VAL A 49 -8.57 5.51 10.18
C VAL A 49 -9.32 5.15 11.44
N THR A 50 -8.64 4.51 12.37
CA THR A 50 -9.16 4.20 13.70
C THR A 50 -8.24 4.79 14.74
N LEU A 51 -8.82 5.35 15.79
CA LEU A 51 -8.13 5.90 16.93
C LEU A 51 -8.54 5.12 18.18
N THR A 52 -7.58 4.58 18.88
CA THR A 52 -7.77 3.88 20.15
C THR A 52 -7.13 4.73 21.24
N GLY A 53 -7.93 5.13 22.22
CA GLY A 53 -7.48 5.97 23.32
C GLY A 53 -6.96 5.16 24.51
N PRO A 54 -6.69 5.84 25.65
CA PRO A 54 -6.26 5.21 26.87
C PRO A 54 -7.20 4.05 27.27
N GLU A 55 -6.64 2.99 27.87
CA GLU A 55 -7.37 1.77 28.28
C GLU A 55 -7.99 0.96 27.10
N GLY A 56 -7.57 1.22 25.85
CA GLY A 56 -8.07 0.49 24.69
C GLY A 56 -9.47 0.91 24.22
N ALA A 57 -9.98 2.07 24.67
CA ALA A 57 -11.26 2.59 24.24
C ALA A 57 -11.21 3.14 22.81
N GLY A 58 -12.06 2.63 21.90
CA GLY A 58 -12.17 3.17 20.55
C GLY A 58 -12.75 4.58 20.54
N VAL A 59 -12.07 5.53 19.91
CA VAL A 59 -12.53 6.91 19.73
C VAL A 59 -13.30 7.00 18.41
N PRO A 60 -14.57 7.40 18.41
CA PRO A 60 -15.35 7.53 17.18
C PRO A 60 -14.81 8.69 16.33
N LEU A 61 -14.44 8.39 15.08
CA LEU A 61 -14.00 9.39 14.10
C LEU A 61 -15.04 9.55 12.99
N GLU A 62 -15.12 10.76 12.44
CA GLU A 62 -15.81 10.96 11.16
C GLU A 62 -15.01 10.32 10.00
N PRO A 63 -15.70 9.95 8.90
CA PRO A 63 -15.00 9.41 7.73
C PRO A 63 -13.89 10.36 7.26
N PRO A 64 -12.67 9.84 7.02
CA PRO A 64 -11.56 10.68 6.62
C PRO A 64 -11.77 11.29 5.24
N ALA A 65 -11.24 12.49 5.02
CA ALA A 65 -11.29 13.21 3.76
C ALA A 65 -9.91 13.29 3.11
N LEU A 66 -9.87 13.23 1.77
CA LEU A 66 -8.65 13.46 0.99
C LEU A 66 -8.50 14.96 0.70
N ASP A 67 -7.27 15.45 0.75
CA ASP A 67 -6.92 16.80 0.33
C ASP A 67 -6.98 16.97 -1.20
N GLY A 68 -6.82 18.22 -1.69
CA GLY A 68 -6.82 18.54 -3.11
C GLY A 68 -5.65 17.94 -3.91
N SER A 69 -4.56 17.53 -3.25
CA SER A 69 -3.41 16.86 -3.89
C SER A 69 -3.66 15.37 -4.12
N GLY A 70 -4.58 14.78 -3.34
CA GLY A 70 -4.85 13.34 -3.27
C GLY A 70 -3.74 12.55 -2.60
N LYS A 71 -2.86 13.21 -1.84
CA LYS A 71 -1.76 12.57 -1.11
C LYS A 71 -1.93 12.60 0.39
N SER A 72 -2.80 13.46 0.91
CA SER A 72 -3.03 13.59 2.34
C SER A 72 -4.44 13.19 2.71
N LEU A 73 -4.55 12.45 3.80
CA LEU A 73 -5.81 12.02 4.40
C LEU A 73 -5.99 12.78 5.72
N MET A 74 -7.14 13.39 5.91
CA MET A 74 -7.48 14.20 7.07
C MET A 74 -8.67 13.59 7.81
N ALA A 75 -8.59 13.50 9.14
CA ALA A 75 -9.70 13.08 9.99
C ALA A 75 -9.87 14.06 11.14
N ALA A 76 -11.09 14.56 11.33
CA ALA A 76 -11.41 15.39 12.48
C ALA A 76 -11.38 14.57 13.76
N LEU A 77 -10.76 15.11 14.81
CA LEU A 77 -10.65 14.49 16.11
C LEU A 77 -11.68 15.12 17.07
N PRO A 78 -12.39 14.34 17.86
CA PRO A 78 -13.17 14.87 18.97
C PRO A 78 -12.22 15.41 20.05
N PRO A 79 -12.71 16.18 21.03
CA PRO A 79 -11.89 16.58 22.18
C PRO A 79 -11.29 15.36 22.87
N LEU A 80 -9.94 15.32 22.93
CA LEU A 80 -9.20 14.21 23.50
C LEU A 80 -8.79 14.53 24.94
N SER A 81 -8.82 13.53 25.83
CA SER A 81 -8.29 13.60 27.19
C SER A 81 -6.80 13.27 27.22
N ASN A 82 -6.15 13.53 28.36
CA ASN A 82 -4.75 13.13 28.55
C ASN A 82 -4.58 11.62 28.47
N GLY A 83 -3.52 11.17 27.81
CA GLY A 83 -3.14 9.78 27.66
C GLY A 83 -2.61 9.44 26.28
N THR A 84 -2.23 8.18 26.08
CA THR A 84 -1.68 7.68 24.84
C THR A 84 -2.80 7.23 23.88
N TYR A 85 -2.64 7.58 22.60
CA TYR A 85 -3.58 7.27 21.54
C TYR A 85 -2.87 6.48 20.43
N ASP A 86 -3.43 5.32 20.07
CA ASP A 86 -2.95 4.50 18.97
C ASP A 86 -3.78 4.81 17.71
N VAL A 87 -3.10 5.22 16.66
CA VAL A 87 -3.66 5.42 15.32
C VAL A 87 -3.40 4.18 14.49
N ALA A 88 -4.45 3.59 13.91
CA ALA A 88 -4.27 2.61 12.85
C ALA A 88 -5.01 3.09 11.59
N PHE A 89 -4.36 2.94 10.44
CA PHE A 89 -4.93 3.36 9.17
C PHE A 89 -4.83 2.25 8.13
N ARG A 90 -5.81 2.26 7.22
CA ARG A 90 -5.80 1.45 6.02
C ARG A 90 -6.24 2.32 4.85
N VAL A 91 -5.36 2.53 3.89
CA VAL A 91 -5.61 3.34 2.69
C VAL A 91 -5.35 2.54 1.43
N ILE A 92 -5.95 2.95 0.33
CA ILE A 92 -5.73 2.34 -0.99
C ILE A 92 -4.96 3.35 -1.84
N SER A 93 -3.81 2.94 -2.36
CA SER A 93 -3.04 3.75 -3.31
C SER A 93 -3.73 3.85 -4.67
N ALA A 94 -3.37 4.86 -5.47
CA ALA A 94 -3.97 5.08 -6.80
C ALA A 94 -3.75 3.93 -7.80
N ASP A 95 -2.81 3.03 -7.55
CA ASP A 95 -2.58 1.80 -8.30
C ASP A 95 -3.40 0.60 -7.79
N GLY A 96 -4.20 0.80 -6.71
CA GLY A 96 -5.16 -0.16 -6.20
C GLY A 96 -4.61 -1.12 -5.14
N HIS A 97 -3.48 -0.80 -4.47
CA HIS A 97 -2.92 -1.62 -3.40
C HIS A 97 -3.31 -1.07 -2.02
N PRO A 98 -3.74 -1.93 -1.08
CA PRO A 98 -3.93 -1.54 0.30
C PRO A 98 -2.59 -1.29 0.98
N ILE A 99 -2.56 -0.23 1.80
CA ILE A 99 -1.46 0.16 2.66
C ILE A 99 -2.04 0.22 4.07
N GLU A 100 -1.43 -0.50 4.99
CA GLU A 100 -1.83 -0.57 6.37
C GLU A 100 -0.65 -0.16 7.25
N GLY A 101 -0.94 0.58 8.33
CA GLY A 101 0.06 1.01 9.28
C GLY A 101 -0.57 1.60 10.51
N GLY A 102 0.26 1.98 11.47
CA GLY A 102 -0.17 2.62 12.69
C GLY A 102 1.00 3.30 13.38
N PHE A 103 0.69 4.19 14.29
CA PHE A 103 1.61 4.89 15.16
C PHE A 103 0.87 5.38 16.40
N ALA A 104 1.59 5.85 17.42
CA ALA A 104 1.01 6.35 18.64
C ALA A 104 1.45 7.79 18.92
N PHE A 105 0.60 8.57 19.59
CA PHE A 105 0.93 9.88 20.13
C PHE A 105 0.35 10.03 21.54
N GLU A 106 0.85 10.98 22.31
CA GLU A 106 0.41 11.26 23.68
C GLU A 106 -0.16 12.66 23.80
N VAL A 107 -1.26 12.80 24.54
CA VAL A 107 -1.82 14.08 24.95
C VAL A 107 -1.51 14.27 26.45
N ALA A 108 -0.78 15.31 26.78
CA ALA A 108 -0.39 15.68 28.14
C ALA A 108 -0.74 17.15 28.43
N ALA A 109 -2.00 17.52 28.18
CA ALA A 109 -2.48 18.87 28.44
C ALA A 109 -2.38 19.19 29.95
N PRO A 110 -1.85 20.38 30.33
CA PRO A 110 -1.79 20.78 31.72
C PRO A 110 -3.22 20.85 32.29
N GLU A 111 -3.41 20.29 33.49
CA GLU A 111 -4.69 20.42 34.17
C GLU A 111 -5.02 21.91 34.34
N PRO A 112 -6.27 22.33 34.02
CA PRO A 112 -6.67 23.72 34.20
C PRO A 112 -6.44 24.10 35.67
N VAL A 113 -5.54 25.06 35.89
CA VAL A 113 -5.32 25.64 37.22
C VAL A 113 -6.69 26.19 37.67
N GLN A 114 -7.34 25.52 38.59
CA GLN A 114 -8.53 26.04 39.22
C GLN A 114 -8.13 27.35 39.91
N GLU A 115 -8.51 28.49 39.34
CA GLU A 115 -8.42 29.75 40.06
C GLU A 115 -9.09 29.55 41.44
N PRO A 116 -8.42 29.88 42.52
CA PRO A 116 -9.02 29.73 43.84
C PRO A 116 -10.31 30.52 43.85
N THR A 117 -11.43 29.85 44.03
CA THR A 117 -12.74 30.48 44.22
C THR A 117 -12.56 31.59 45.27
N PRO A 118 -12.83 32.86 44.94
CA PRO A 118 -12.71 33.94 45.93
C PRO A 118 -13.54 33.58 47.15
N ALA A 119 -12.86 33.58 48.30
CA ALA A 119 -13.50 33.30 49.59
C ALA A 119 -14.71 34.22 49.75
N PRO A 120 -15.86 33.72 50.25
CA PRO A 120 -17.03 34.58 50.47
C PRO A 120 -16.65 35.75 51.39
N GLU A 121 -16.82 36.96 50.88
CA GLU A 121 -16.69 38.18 51.70
C GLU A 121 -17.50 38.02 52.97
N ALA A 122 -16.82 38.16 54.10
CA ALA A 122 -17.43 38.13 55.42
C ALA A 122 -18.44 39.29 55.51
N GLN A 123 -19.75 38.98 55.50
CA GLN A 123 -20.78 39.93 55.81
C GLN A 123 -20.65 40.38 57.25
N GLU A 124 -20.50 41.68 57.48
CA GLU A 124 -20.59 42.38 58.75
C GLU A 124 -21.92 42.08 59.46
N PRO A 125 -21.95 41.86 60.79
CA PRO A 125 -23.20 41.49 61.47
C PRO A 125 -24.12 42.69 61.63
N GLU A 126 -25.29 42.68 60.98
CA GLU A 126 -26.42 43.59 61.28
C GLU A 126 -27.05 43.25 62.62
N ALA A 127 -27.35 44.30 63.33
CA ALA A 127 -27.92 44.31 64.69
C ALA A 127 -29.36 43.74 64.74
N PRO A 128 -29.81 43.29 65.93
CA PRO A 128 -31.04 42.51 66.05
C PRO A 128 -32.34 43.38 66.02
N VAL A 129 -33.28 42.96 65.21
CA VAL A 129 -34.65 43.53 65.25
C VAL A 129 -35.63 42.49 65.86
N GLU A 130 -36.37 42.94 66.85
CA GLU A 130 -37.36 42.21 67.63
C GLU A 130 -38.52 41.67 66.81
N PRO A 131 -39.22 40.59 67.29
CA PRO A 131 -40.29 39.93 66.55
C PRO A 131 -41.70 40.48 66.87
N PRO A 132 -42.66 40.41 65.98
CA PRO A 132 -44.07 40.38 66.36
C PRO A 132 -44.64 38.95 66.29
N ALA A 133 -45.47 38.67 67.29
CA ALA A 133 -46.20 37.43 67.59
C ALA A 133 -47.41 37.17 66.67
N PRO A 134 -48.12 36.07 66.90
CA PRO A 134 -48.60 35.15 65.88
C PRO A 134 -50.13 35.22 65.61
N ASP A 135 -50.50 34.65 64.46
CA ASP A 135 -51.87 34.12 64.24
C ASP A 135 -51.78 33.13 63.06
N GLY A 136 -52.24 31.93 63.14
CA GLY A 136 -53.44 31.28 63.59
C GLY A 136 -53.92 30.38 62.45
N GLY A 137 -54.00 29.08 62.66
CA GLY A 137 -54.87 28.19 61.87
C GLY A 137 -54.20 27.14 60.99
N ALA A 138 -54.03 25.96 61.52
CA ALA A 138 -54.79 24.73 61.30
C ALA A 138 -54.81 24.24 59.81
N GLU A 139 -54.44 23.09 59.47
CA GLU A 139 -54.95 21.75 59.76
C GLU A 139 -54.00 20.69 59.06
N GLU A 140 -53.67 19.70 59.82
CA GLU A 140 -53.25 18.35 59.42
C GLU A 140 -54.47 17.56 58.88
N PRO A 141 -54.49 16.33 58.35
CA PRO A 141 -53.59 15.24 58.73
C PRO A 141 -53.23 14.16 57.65
N ALA A 142 -52.31 13.35 58.04
CA ALA A 142 -52.20 11.85 57.94
C ALA A 142 -52.03 11.18 56.59
N ALA A 143 -51.28 10.13 56.38
CA ALA A 143 -50.79 9.05 57.20
C ALA A 143 -49.68 8.25 56.48
N GLU A 144 -48.79 7.71 57.25
CA GLU A 144 -47.91 6.59 57.04
C GLU A 144 -48.67 5.25 56.77
N PRO A 145 -48.04 4.05 56.70
CA PRO A 145 -46.60 3.63 56.71
C PRO A 145 -46.29 2.30 55.90
N GLY A 146 -45.03 1.89 55.98
CA GLY A 146 -44.63 0.47 56.07
C GLY A 146 -43.94 -0.10 54.84
N THR A 147 -42.94 -0.86 54.84
CA THR A 147 -42.20 -1.64 55.86
C THR A 147 -40.87 -2.12 55.22
N ALA A 148 -39.80 -2.07 55.94
CA ALA A 148 -38.66 -2.99 55.77
C ALA A 148 -39.04 -4.30 56.55
N PRO A 149 -38.27 -5.39 56.57
CA PRO A 149 -36.81 -5.61 56.66
C PRO A 149 -36.31 -6.85 55.85
N ASP A 150 -35.14 -7.25 55.86
CA ASP A 150 -34.16 -7.96 56.68
C ASP A 150 -33.14 -8.72 55.80
N GLU A 151 -31.96 -8.57 56.17
CA GLU A 151 -30.94 -9.44 56.79
C GLU A 151 -30.24 -10.48 55.87
N ALA A 152 -29.00 -10.30 55.79
CA ALA A 152 -27.81 -10.96 56.42
C ALA A 152 -27.27 -12.18 55.67
N ASP A 153 -26.01 -12.22 55.34
CA ASP A 153 -24.91 -12.87 56.05
C ASP A 153 -23.58 -12.80 55.29
N GLU A 154 -22.56 -12.30 55.94
CA GLU A 154 -21.16 -12.65 55.75
C GLU A 154 -20.84 -13.94 56.53
N PRO A 155 -19.68 -14.64 56.39
CA PRO A 155 -18.30 -14.09 56.31
C PRO A 155 -17.24 -14.94 55.61
N GLY A 156 -16.13 -14.27 55.30
CA GLY A 156 -14.75 -14.72 55.69
C GLY A 156 -13.97 -15.60 54.72
N THR A 157 -12.89 -15.13 54.26
CA THR A 157 -11.50 -15.36 54.71
C THR A 157 -10.48 -14.90 53.65
N ALA A 158 -9.58 -14.01 54.03
CA ALA A 158 -8.21 -13.93 53.51
C ALA A 158 -7.32 -14.91 54.34
N PRO A 159 -6.06 -15.26 54.00
CA PRO A 159 -5.00 -14.45 53.42
C PRO A 159 -4.12 -15.19 52.39
N ASP A 160 -3.23 -14.57 51.68
CA ASP A 160 -1.80 -14.49 51.87
C ASP A 160 -1.08 -13.89 50.64
N GLU A 161 -0.08 -13.14 51.01
CA GLU A 161 0.86 -12.41 50.18
C GLU A 161 1.74 -13.29 49.31
N ALA A 162 2.06 -12.81 48.09
CA ALA A 162 3.39 -12.95 47.50
C ALA A 162 3.63 -11.87 46.45
N ASP A 163 4.53 -10.96 46.79
CA ASP A 163 5.23 -10.07 45.87
C ASP A 163 5.81 -10.83 44.67
N GLU A 164 5.57 -10.34 43.45
CA GLU A 164 6.57 -10.37 42.40
C GLU A 164 6.33 -9.15 41.45
N HIS A 165 7.20 -8.16 41.63
CA HIS A 165 7.45 -7.14 40.62
C HIS A 165 8.03 -7.80 39.37
N ALA A 166 7.25 -7.89 38.30
CA ALA A 166 7.79 -8.11 36.96
C ALA A 166 7.34 -6.92 36.10
N GLY A 167 8.34 -6.19 35.64
CA GLY A 167 8.22 -5.00 34.83
C GLY A 167 7.42 -5.25 33.56
N HIS A 168 6.48 -4.39 33.28
CA HIS A 168 5.84 -4.25 31.99
C HIS A 168 6.67 -3.30 31.12
N ASP A 169 7.70 -3.85 30.48
CA ASP A 169 8.21 -3.32 29.23
C ASP A 169 7.54 -4.11 28.10
N SER A 170 6.42 -3.63 27.61
CA SER A 170 5.84 -4.09 26.36
C SER A 170 5.43 -2.91 25.53
N HIS A 171 6.42 -2.26 24.91
CA HIS A 171 6.16 -1.49 23.70
C HIS A 171 5.95 -2.49 22.57
N GLY A 172 4.69 -2.76 22.31
CA GLY A 172 4.29 -3.74 21.32
C GLY A 172 4.53 -3.20 19.92
N GLU A 173 5.40 -3.89 19.16
CA GLU A 173 5.14 -3.99 17.74
C GLU A 173 3.66 -4.32 17.56
N THR A 174 2.90 -3.42 16.95
CA THR A 174 1.53 -3.72 16.53
C THR A 174 1.61 -4.71 15.37
N LYS A 175 2.00 -5.95 15.68
CA LYS A 175 1.63 -7.10 14.88
C LYS A 175 0.12 -7.13 14.95
N VAL A 176 -0.52 -6.59 13.90
CA VAL A 176 -1.91 -6.92 13.61
C VAL A 176 -1.98 -8.43 13.60
N SER A 177 -2.46 -8.98 14.69
CA SER A 177 -2.74 -10.42 14.84
C SER A 177 -3.95 -10.74 13.96
N SER A 178 -3.76 -10.68 12.64
CA SER A 178 -4.57 -11.48 11.73
C SER A 178 -4.28 -12.92 12.12
N SER A 179 -5.32 -13.71 12.37
CA SER A 179 -5.16 -15.14 12.58
C SER A 179 -4.26 -15.65 11.46
N ALA A 180 -3.02 -16.02 11.77
CA ALA A 180 -1.95 -16.22 10.79
C ALA A 180 -2.31 -17.25 9.69
N GLY A 181 -3.28 -18.11 9.94
CA GLY A 181 -3.82 -19.06 8.99
C GLY A 181 -4.85 -18.49 8.00
N ALA A 182 -5.71 -17.55 8.41
CA ALA A 182 -6.72 -16.97 7.51
C ALA A 182 -6.08 -15.96 6.55
N GLY A 183 -5.07 -15.18 7.00
CA GLY A 183 -4.32 -14.26 6.16
C GLY A 183 -3.52 -14.97 5.06
N THR A 184 -2.86 -16.08 5.37
CA THR A 184 -2.12 -16.86 4.37
C THR A 184 -3.03 -17.54 3.36
N ALA A 185 -4.22 -18.04 3.77
CA ALA A 185 -5.20 -18.63 2.87
C ALA A 185 -5.80 -17.58 1.91
N PHE A 186 -6.09 -16.38 2.39
CA PHE A 186 -6.61 -15.30 1.56
C PHE A 186 -5.56 -14.79 0.55
N ALA A 187 -4.30 -14.62 0.97
CA ALA A 187 -3.20 -14.27 0.06
C ALA A 187 -2.99 -15.33 -1.03
N ALA A 188 -3.11 -16.62 -0.68
CA ALA A 188 -3.07 -17.71 -1.65
C ALA A 188 -4.24 -17.63 -2.64
N LEU A 189 -5.46 -17.30 -2.18
CA LEU A 189 -6.64 -17.11 -3.03
C LEU A 189 -6.47 -15.93 -3.99
N LEU A 190 -5.93 -14.81 -3.51
CA LEU A 190 -5.60 -13.64 -4.34
C LEU A 190 -4.64 -14.01 -5.47
N ASN A 191 -3.52 -14.65 -5.13
CA ASN A 191 -2.54 -15.10 -6.13
C ASN A 191 -3.15 -16.11 -7.11
N ALA A 192 -3.93 -17.08 -6.64
CA ALA A 192 -4.62 -18.06 -7.47
C ALA A 192 -5.62 -17.39 -8.44
N SER A 193 -6.39 -16.41 -7.97
CA SER A 193 -7.34 -15.66 -8.80
C SER A 193 -6.63 -14.90 -9.92
N ARG A 194 -5.48 -14.27 -9.64
CA ARG A 194 -4.65 -13.55 -10.63
C ARG A 194 -4.06 -14.51 -11.67
N VAL A 195 -3.48 -15.63 -11.21
CA VAL A 195 -2.98 -16.68 -12.12
C VAL A 195 -4.09 -17.18 -13.04
N ALA A 196 -5.27 -17.50 -12.50
CA ALA A 196 -6.42 -17.98 -13.26
C ALA A 196 -6.92 -16.94 -14.27
N TYR A 197 -6.96 -15.67 -13.88
CA TYR A 197 -7.30 -14.54 -14.76
C TYR A 197 -6.36 -14.47 -15.96
N TYR A 198 -5.04 -14.42 -15.75
CA TYR A 198 -4.07 -14.36 -16.86
C TYR A 198 -4.04 -15.67 -17.68
N ALA A 199 -4.20 -16.83 -17.05
CA ALA A 199 -4.25 -18.12 -17.71
C ALA A 199 -5.49 -18.28 -18.61
N SER A 200 -6.55 -17.51 -18.37
CA SER A 200 -7.73 -17.47 -19.26
C SER A 200 -7.67 -16.33 -20.28
N LEU A 201 -7.18 -15.16 -19.89
CA LEU A 201 -7.11 -13.96 -20.73
C LEU A 201 -6.16 -14.16 -21.92
N LEU A 202 -4.90 -14.52 -21.65
CA LEU A 202 -3.86 -14.58 -22.69
C LEU A 202 -4.17 -15.61 -23.81
N PRO A 203 -4.64 -16.84 -23.51
CA PRO A 203 -5.07 -17.75 -24.55
C PRO A 203 -6.24 -17.20 -25.38
N LEU A 204 -7.22 -16.53 -24.76
CA LEU A 204 -8.36 -15.93 -25.44
C LEU A 204 -7.93 -14.82 -26.40
N LEU A 205 -7.11 -13.85 -25.89
CA LEU A 205 -6.60 -12.75 -26.71
C LEU A 205 -5.80 -13.28 -27.90
N GLY A 206 -4.90 -14.24 -27.64
CA GLY A 206 -4.09 -14.85 -28.70
C GLY A 206 -4.91 -15.67 -29.67
N TRP A 207 -5.96 -16.37 -29.24
CA TRP A 207 -6.87 -17.10 -30.11
C TRP A 207 -7.61 -16.17 -31.07
N ALA A 208 -8.07 -15.01 -30.58
CA ALA A 208 -8.69 -13.98 -31.39
C ALA A 208 -7.68 -13.33 -32.36
N LEU A 209 -6.47 -12.97 -31.89
CA LEU A 209 -5.42 -12.43 -32.76
C LEU A 209 -5.05 -13.40 -33.89
N TRP A 210 -4.93 -14.71 -33.61
CA TRP A 210 -4.68 -15.70 -34.65
C TRP A 210 -5.84 -15.89 -35.60
N SER A 211 -7.10 -15.68 -35.16
CA SER A 211 -8.27 -15.62 -36.05
C SER A 211 -8.14 -14.50 -37.09
N ALA A 212 -7.63 -13.34 -36.67
CA ALA A 212 -7.38 -12.20 -37.54
C ALA A 212 -6.19 -12.41 -38.50
N LEU A 213 -5.06 -12.90 -37.94
CA LEU A 213 -3.80 -13.06 -38.68
C LEU A 213 -3.79 -14.23 -39.66
N ARG A 214 -4.39 -15.36 -39.28
CA ARG A 214 -4.43 -16.61 -40.05
C ARG A 214 -5.83 -17.22 -39.98
N PRO A 215 -6.78 -16.70 -40.77
CA PRO A 215 -8.14 -17.24 -40.80
C PRO A 215 -8.17 -18.71 -41.24
N GLN A 216 -9.00 -19.48 -40.56
CA GLN A 216 -9.14 -20.90 -40.84
C GLN A 216 -9.86 -21.11 -42.17
N VAL A 217 -9.34 -22.02 -42.97
CA VAL A 217 -9.94 -22.41 -44.26
C VAL A 217 -10.72 -23.71 -44.07
N GLY A 218 -11.93 -23.77 -44.61
CA GLY A 218 -12.84 -24.91 -44.49
C GLY A 218 -13.83 -24.76 -43.33
N ALA A 219 -15.08 -25.13 -43.60
CA ALA A 219 -16.22 -24.94 -42.72
C ALA A 219 -16.02 -25.63 -41.35
N ASP A 220 -15.51 -26.87 -41.34
CA ASP A 220 -15.31 -27.64 -40.10
C ASP A 220 -14.24 -27.02 -39.18
N ARG A 221 -13.14 -26.53 -39.75
CA ARG A 221 -12.09 -25.85 -38.99
C ARG A 221 -12.58 -24.52 -38.45
N LEU A 222 -13.30 -23.76 -39.24
CA LEU A 222 -13.87 -22.49 -38.81
C LEU A 222 -14.89 -22.70 -37.68
N ALA A 223 -15.77 -23.69 -37.81
CA ALA A 223 -16.73 -24.03 -36.77
C ALA A 223 -16.05 -24.49 -35.47
N TYR A 224 -15.00 -25.31 -35.62
CA TYR A 224 -14.18 -25.72 -34.45
C TYR A 224 -13.49 -24.54 -33.79
N TRP A 225 -12.83 -23.67 -34.58
CA TRP A 225 -12.13 -22.47 -34.08
C TRP A 225 -13.08 -21.57 -33.31
N ARG A 226 -14.24 -21.29 -33.88
CA ARG A 226 -15.28 -20.49 -33.22
C ARG A 226 -15.77 -21.12 -31.92
N ARG A 227 -16.00 -22.44 -31.91
CA ARG A 227 -16.46 -23.17 -30.73
C ARG A 227 -15.43 -23.10 -29.58
N ILE A 228 -14.16 -23.26 -29.89
CA ILE A 228 -13.07 -23.15 -28.87
C ILE A 228 -12.98 -21.70 -28.40
N GLY A 229 -12.99 -20.73 -29.30
CA GLY A 229 -12.93 -19.31 -28.91
C GLY A 229 -14.08 -18.90 -27.99
N MET A 230 -15.30 -19.35 -28.27
CA MET A 230 -16.45 -19.08 -27.39
C MET A 230 -16.35 -19.76 -26.03
N ARG A 231 -15.72 -20.95 -25.95
CA ARG A 231 -15.44 -21.60 -24.66
C ARG A 231 -14.38 -20.85 -23.86
N LEU A 232 -13.33 -20.37 -24.54
CA LEU A 232 -12.30 -19.52 -23.90
C LEU A 232 -12.91 -18.23 -23.38
N GLN A 233 -13.83 -17.61 -24.16
CA GLN A 233 -14.56 -16.40 -23.77
C GLN A 233 -15.41 -16.63 -22.51
N ALA A 234 -16.17 -17.74 -22.47
CA ALA A 234 -16.98 -18.07 -21.31
C ALA A 234 -16.13 -18.37 -20.07
N LEU A 235 -15.03 -19.12 -20.23
CA LEU A 235 -14.09 -19.40 -19.17
C LEU A 235 -13.45 -18.12 -18.64
N HIS A 236 -12.99 -17.23 -19.54
CA HIS A 236 -12.43 -15.95 -19.16
C HIS A 236 -13.42 -15.09 -18.37
N LEU A 237 -14.66 -14.95 -18.84
CA LEU A 237 -15.68 -14.16 -18.13
C LEU A 237 -15.94 -14.72 -16.73
N ALA A 238 -16.06 -16.05 -16.59
CA ALA A 238 -16.26 -16.67 -15.28
C ALA A 238 -15.09 -16.42 -14.32
N LEU A 239 -13.84 -16.60 -14.78
CA LEU A 239 -12.65 -16.37 -13.98
C LEU A 239 -12.40 -14.88 -13.71
N PHE A 240 -12.78 -14.01 -14.62
CA PHE A 240 -12.75 -12.56 -14.43
C PHE A 240 -13.72 -12.13 -13.31
N VAL A 241 -14.95 -12.64 -13.28
CA VAL A 241 -15.91 -12.35 -12.20
C VAL A 241 -15.37 -12.80 -10.84
N VAL A 242 -14.80 -14.01 -10.78
CA VAL A 242 -14.17 -14.52 -9.54
C VAL A 242 -12.99 -13.61 -9.13
N HIS A 243 -12.14 -13.22 -10.09
CA HIS A 243 -11.02 -12.35 -9.82
C HIS A 243 -11.45 -10.97 -9.28
N VAL A 244 -12.47 -10.36 -9.88
CA VAL A 244 -13.04 -9.08 -9.41
C VAL A 244 -13.63 -9.23 -8.00
N ALA A 245 -14.34 -10.33 -7.72
CA ALA A 245 -14.91 -10.57 -6.39
C ALA A 245 -13.83 -10.70 -5.31
N VAL A 246 -12.73 -11.42 -5.61
CA VAL A 246 -11.61 -11.60 -4.68
C VAL A 246 -10.84 -10.28 -4.48
N GLN A 247 -10.58 -9.53 -5.55
CA GLN A 247 -9.96 -8.20 -5.44
C GLN A 247 -10.84 -7.19 -4.71
N TRP A 248 -12.17 -7.25 -4.93
CA TRP A 248 -13.09 -6.40 -4.18
C TRP A 248 -13.04 -6.70 -2.67
N ALA A 249 -12.99 -7.98 -2.29
CA ALA A 249 -12.84 -8.36 -0.88
C ALA A 249 -11.53 -7.84 -0.27
N GLU A 250 -10.44 -7.82 -1.04
CA GLU A 250 -9.17 -7.20 -0.65
C GLU A 250 -9.30 -5.68 -0.47
N LEU A 251 -9.84 -4.98 -1.48
CA LEU A 251 -9.96 -3.52 -1.46
C LEU A 251 -10.90 -3.01 -0.37
N SER A 252 -12.03 -3.66 -0.19
CA SER A 252 -13.01 -3.25 0.84
C SER A 252 -12.53 -3.52 2.26
N GLY A 253 -11.57 -4.45 2.46
CA GLY A 253 -11.05 -4.79 3.79
C GLY A 253 -12.13 -5.22 4.79
N GLY A 254 -13.30 -5.69 4.30
CA GLY A 254 -14.46 -5.99 5.14
C GLY A 254 -15.26 -4.75 5.56
N ASN A 255 -14.93 -3.56 5.05
CA ASN A 255 -15.67 -2.34 5.34
C ASN A 255 -17.08 -2.40 4.71
N ALA A 256 -18.11 -2.50 5.55
CA ALA A 256 -19.51 -2.60 5.13
C ALA A 256 -20.03 -1.30 4.47
N SER A 257 -19.39 -0.16 4.70
CA SER A 257 -19.74 1.13 4.08
C SER A 257 -19.20 1.28 2.65
N ALA A 258 -18.22 0.46 2.25
CA ALA A 258 -17.65 0.51 0.91
C ALA A 258 -18.67 0.02 -0.13
N SER A 259 -19.03 0.88 -1.07
CA SER A 259 -19.96 0.56 -2.16
C SER A 259 -19.20 0.03 -3.37
N PHE A 260 -19.52 -1.19 -3.80
CA PHE A 260 -18.97 -1.78 -5.04
C PHE A 260 -19.30 -0.93 -6.28
N LEU A 261 -20.53 -0.39 -6.36
CA LEU A 261 -20.95 0.43 -7.49
C LEU A 261 -20.22 1.77 -7.55
N ASP A 262 -19.97 2.39 -6.41
CA ASP A 262 -19.22 3.63 -6.35
C ASP A 262 -17.76 3.38 -6.72
N THR A 263 -17.17 2.28 -6.24
CA THR A 263 -15.83 1.85 -6.66
C THR A 263 -15.74 1.65 -8.17
N LEU A 264 -16.71 0.98 -8.80
CA LEU A 264 -16.75 0.79 -10.26
C LEU A 264 -16.78 2.12 -11.02
N ARG A 265 -17.40 3.18 -10.47
CA ARG A 265 -17.60 4.46 -11.15
C ARG A 265 -16.47 5.44 -10.90
N SER A 266 -16.00 5.52 -9.66
CA SER A 266 -15.11 6.57 -9.18
C SER A 266 -13.64 6.17 -9.16
N THR A 267 -13.32 4.86 -8.99
CA THR A 267 -11.94 4.41 -8.91
C THR A 267 -11.39 3.98 -10.26
N GLY A 268 -10.09 4.14 -10.41
CA GLY A 268 -9.41 3.67 -11.59
C GLY A 268 -9.44 2.16 -11.78
N THR A 269 -9.29 1.43 -10.70
CA THR A 269 -9.37 -0.04 -10.68
C THR A 269 -10.78 -0.49 -11.07
N GLY A 270 -11.82 0.10 -10.48
CA GLY A 270 -13.21 -0.20 -10.80
C GLY A 270 -13.57 0.09 -12.26
N GLN A 271 -13.12 1.23 -12.80
CA GLN A 271 -13.32 1.55 -14.22
C GLN A 271 -12.65 0.53 -15.14
N SER A 272 -11.44 0.05 -14.81
CA SER A 272 -10.77 -1.03 -15.55
C SER A 272 -11.60 -2.32 -15.52
N TRP A 273 -12.17 -2.68 -14.35
CA TRP A 273 -13.07 -3.84 -14.24
C TRP A 273 -14.33 -3.65 -15.10
N LEU A 274 -14.94 -2.46 -15.04
CA LEU A 274 -16.14 -2.15 -15.82
C LEU A 274 -15.87 -2.28 -17.33
N PHE A 275 -14.82 -1.65 -17.86
CA PHE A 275 -14.46 -1.73 -19.27
C PHE A 275 -14.10 -3.16 -19.69
N THR A 276 -13.31 -3.88 -18.88
CA THR A 276 -12.96 -5.28 -19.15
C THR A 276 -14.21 -6.18 -19.16
N GLY A 277 -15.13 -5.98 -18.22
CA GLY A 277 -16.39 -6.71 -18.16
C GLY A 277 -17.30 -6.44 -19.35
N LEU A 278 -17.46 -5.17 -19.73
CA LEU A 278 -18.25 -4.78 -20.91
C LEU A 278 -17.67 -5.35 -22.20
N LEU A 279 -16.35 -5.26 -22.38
CA LEU A 279 -15.66 -5.85 -23.53
C LEU A 279 -15.80 -7.38 -23.52
N SER A 280 -15.69 -8.02 -22.35
CA SER A 280 -15.88 -9.47 -22.25
C SER A 280 -17.29 -9.89 -22.62
N LEU A 281 -18.31 -9.17 -22.19
CA LEU A 281 -19.70 -9.43 -22.59
C LEU A 281 -19.90 -9.18 -24.10
N ALA A 282 -19.36 -8.08 -24.63
CA ALA A 282 -19.43 -7.75 -26.05
C ALA A 282 -18.69 -8.78 -26.95
N GLY A 283 -17.71 -9.48 -26.39
CA GLY A 283 -16.99 -10.55 -27.08
C GLY A 283 -17.91 -11.69 -27.59
N PHE A 284 -18.99 -12.02 -26.87
CA PHE A 284 -19.91 -13.09 -27.28
C PHE A 284 -20.62 -12.83 -28.63
N PRO A 285 -21.23 -11.68 -28.88
CA PRO A 285 -21.83 -11.39 -30.17
C PRO A 285 -20.83 -10.96 -31.26
N LEU A 286 -19.65 -10.47 -30.91
CA LEU A 286 -18.75 -9.82 -31.86
C LEU A 286 -17.61 -10.72 -32.37
N LEU A 287 -16.98 -11.53 -31.51
CA LEU A 287 -15.79 -12.31 -31.84
C LEU A 287 -16.06 -13.42 -32.86
N PHE A 288 -15.05 -13.72 -33.66
CA PHE A 288 -15.03 -14.77 -34.68
C PHE A 288 -16.06 -14.58 -35.81
N ARG A 289 -16.48 -13.32 -36.06
CA ARG A 289 -17.35 -12.92 -37.17
C ARG A 289 -16.63 -12.08 -38.22
N SER A 290 -15.66 -11.29 -37.79
CA SER A 290 -14.90 -10.38 -38.64
C SER A 290 -13.43 -10.32 -38.18
N ARG A 291 -12.51 -10.41 -39.16
CA ARG A 291 -11.05 -10.30 -38.90
C ARG A 291 -10.69 -8.97 -38.25
N ALA A 292 -11.36 -7.88 -38.62
CA ALA A 292 -11.11 -6.56 -38.01
C ALA A 292 -11.49 -6.55 -36.54
N VAL A 293 -12.64 -7.14 -36.20
CA VAL A 293 -13.06 -7.27 -34.79
C VAL A 293 -12.12 -8.18 -34.01
N ASP A 294 -11.76 -9.34 -34.59
CA ASP A 294 -10.86 -10.30 -33.94
C ASP A 294 -9.46 -9.74 -33.71
N GLY A 295 -9.03 -8.74 -34.49
CA GLY A 295 -7.79 -8.01 -34.27
C GLY A 295 -7.92 -6.84 -33.27
N LEU A 296 -9.00 -6.04 -33.40
CA LEU A 296 -9.20 -4.84 -32.59
C LEU A 296 -9.60 -5.15 -31.15
N TRP A 297 -10.51 -6.12 -30.95
CA TRP A 297 -11.05 -6.44 -29.63
C TRP A 297 -9.95 -6.85 -28.61
N PRO A 298 -8.95 -7.73 -28.93
CA PRO A 298 -7.85 -8.01 -28.04
C PRO A 298 -7.01 -6.79 -27.67
N LEU A 299 -6.80 -5.87 -28.61
CA LEU A 299 -6.07 -4.63 -28.36
C LEU A 299 -6.84 -3.71 -27.40
N LEU A 300 -8.16 -3.62 -27.53
CA LEU A 300 -9.00 -2.89 -26.58
C LEU A 300 -8.97 -3.51 -25.18
N MET A 301 -9.00 -4.84 -25.08
CA MET A 301 -8.87 -5.55 -23.80
C MET A 301 -7.50 -5.28 -23.15
N ILE A 302 -6.41 -5.30 -23.93
CA ILE A 302 -5.07 -4.96 -23.44
C ILE A 302 -5.00 -3.49 -23.01
N ALA A 303 -5.57 -2.57 -23.81
CA ALA A 303 -5.63 -1.16 -23.45
C ALA A 303 -6.39 -0.93 -22.14
N ALA A 304 -7.56 -1.57 -21.96
CA ALA A 304 -8.32 -1.50 -20.71
C ALA A 304 -7.51 -2.00 -19.50
N LYS A 305 -6.66 -3.01 -19.70
CA LYS A 305 -5.78 -3.56 -18.65
C LYS A 305 -4.59 -2.64 -18.34
N THR A 306 -3.94 -2.07 -19.37
CA THR A 306 -2.69 -1.29 -19.21
C THR A 306 -2.92 0.17 -18.82
N LEU A 307 -4.13 0.70 -18.97
CA LEU A 307 -4.48 2.04 -18.49
C LEU A 307 -4.38 2.17 -16.97
N ARG A 308 -4.38 1.06 -16.25
CA ARG A 308 -4.35 0.96 -14.80
C ARG A 308 -3.39 -0.15 -14.34
N GLY A 309 -2.93 -0.07 -13.10
CA GLY A 309 -1.95 -0.99 -12.51
C GLY A 309 -0.53 -0.43 -12.51
N HIS A 310 0.46 -1.25 -12.17
CA HIS A 310 1.85 -0.82 -11.95
C HIS A 310 2.45 0.00 -13.09
N ALA A 311 2.16 -0.33 -14.37
CA ALA A 311 2.64 0.46 -15.51
C ALA A 311 2.16 1.93 -15.50
N SER A 312 1.17 2.27 -14.67
CA SER A 312 0.67 3.64 -14.53
C SER A 312 1.33 4.41 -13.40
N ALA A 313 2.13 3.74 -12.57
CA ALA A 313 2.80 4.31 -11.41
C ALA A 313 4.26 4.70 -11.69
N PHE A 314 4.87 4.20 -12.78
CA PHE A 314 6.28 4.47 -13.11
C PHE A 314 6.42 5.47 -14.26
N GLU A 315 7.29 6.46 -14.06
CA GLU A 315 7.62 7.44 -15.08
C GLU A 315 8.73 6.92 -16.03
N PRO A 316 8.66 7.21 -17.34
CA PRO A 316 7.57 7.92 -18.04
C PRO A 316 6.36 7.00 -18.28
N ILE A 317 5.19 7.38 -17.76
CA ILE A 317 3.95 6.57 -17.79
C ILE A 317 3.62 6.03 -19.20
N ALA A 318 3.78 6.87 -20.22
CA ALA A 318 3.49 6.46 -21.60
C ALA A 318 4.38 5.31 -22.08
N LEU A 319 5.66 5.34 -21.73
CA LEU A 319 6.61 4.27 -22.08
C LEU A 319 6.30 2.98 -21.31
N ALA A 320 6.05 3.08 -20.01
CA ALA A 320 5.73 1.94 -19.17
C ALA A 320 4.46 1.21 -19.68
N ARG A 321 3.39 1.97 -20.00
CA ARG A 321 2.17 1.43 -20.59
C ARG A 321 2.38 0.80 -21.96
N LEU A 322 3.19 1.42 -22.82
CA LEU A 322 3.52 0.89 -24.14
C LEU A 322 4.28 -0.44 -24.02
N MET A 323 5.25 -0.51 -23.11
CA MET A 323 6.02 -1.74 -22.86
C MET A 323 5.13 -2.86 -22.32
N ASP A 324 4.25 -2.57 -21.37
CA ASP A 324 3.28 -3.56 -20.84
C ASP A 324 2.31 -4.03 -21.93
N ALA A 325 1.75 -3.12 -22.73
CA ALA A 325 0.88 -3.48 -23.86
C ALA A 325 1.59 -4.37 -24.89
N ALA A 326 2.81 -4.00 -25.30
CA ALA A 326 3.61 -4.78 -26.24
C ALA A 326 3.95 -6.17 -25.67
N HIS A 327 4.27 -6.25 -24.39
CA HIS A 327 4.51 -7.50 -23.67
C HIS A 327 3.28 -8.41 -23.69
N LEU A 328 2.11 -7.88 -23.36
CA LEU A 328 0.85 -8.63 -23.36
C LEU A 328 0.44 -9.10 -24.75
N VAL A 329 0.63 -8.27 -25.80
CA VAL A 329 0.37 -8.68 -27.20
C VAL A 329 1.28 -9.83 -27.60
N ALA A 330 2.58 -9.73 -27.32
CA ALA A 330 3.54 -10.77 -27.64
C ALA A 330 3.26 -12.07 -26.89
N ALA A 331 2.94 -11.98 -25.59
CA ALA A 331 2.55 -13.12 -24.77
C ALA A 331 1.26 -13.78 -25.30
N ALA A 332 0.24 -13.00 -25.68
CA ALA A 332 -0.99 -13.49 -26.23
C ALA A 332 -0.78 -14.23 -27.56
N ILE A 333 0.03 -13.67 -28.48
CA ILE A 333 0.37 -14.31 -29.77
C ILE A 333 1.07 -15.65 -29.51
N TRP A 334 2.01 -15.70 -28.61
CA TRP A 334 2.75 -16.93 -28.28
C TRP A 334 1.83 -17.96 -27.63
N ILE A 335 1.13 -17.63 -26.55
CA ILE A 335 0.28 -18.54 -25.77
C ILE A 335 -0.90 -19.05 -26.63
N GLY A 336 -1.60 -18.13 -27.31
CA GLY A 336 -2.73 -18.50 -28.17
C GLY A 336 -2.31 -19.33 -29.38
N GLY A 337 -1.12 -19.03 -29.95
CA GLY A 337 -0.54 -19.82 -31.04
C GLY A 337 -0.11 -21.22 -30.60
N LEU A 338 0.47 -21.36 -29.41
CA LEU A 338 0.83 -22.67 -28.84
C LEU A 338 -0.42 -23.51 -28.56
N LEU A 339 -1.48 -22.89 -28.00
CA LEU A 339 -2.76 -23.55 -27.82
C LEU A 339 -3.35 -24.02 -29.18
N ALA A 340 -3.34 -23.15 -30.18
CA ALA A 340 -3.80 -23.50 -31.53
C ALA A 340 -2.98 -24.65 -32.11
N LEU A 341 -1.66 -24.63 -31.96
CA LEU A 341 -0.78 -25.69 -32.44
C LEU A 341 -1.14 -27.05 -31.80
N VAL A 342 -1.31 -27.09 -30.48
CA VAL A 342 -1.69 -28.29 -29.72
C VAL A 342 -3.03 -28.85 -30.20
N LEU A 343 -4.04 -27.98 -30.39
CA LEU A 343 -5.38 -28.40 -30.78
C LEU A 343 -5.49 -28.81 -32.25
N LEU A 344 -4.78 -28.12 -33.16
CA LEU A 344 -4.72 -28.48 -34.58
C LEU A 344 -3.97 -29.81 -34.77
N LEU A 345 -2.87 -30.03 -34.04
CA LEU A 345 -2.11 -31.30 -34.09
C LEU A 345 -2.99 -32.50 -33.77
N ARG A 346 -3.93 -32.33 -32.83
CA ARG A 346 -4.83 -33.42 -32.40
C ARG A 346 -5.98 -33.67 -33.38
N LYS A 347 -6.54 -32.65 -34.04
CA LYS A 347 -7.81 -32.74 -34.76
C LYS A 347 -7.70 -32.48 -36.26
N PHE A 348 -6.73 -31.67 -36.70
CA PHE A 348 -6.60 -31.25 -38.10
C PHE A 348 -5.12 -31.26 -38.52
N PRO A 349 -4.53 -32.43 -38.83
CA PRO A 349 -3.10 -32.54 -39.16
C PRO A 349 -2.63 -31.64 -40.30
N ASP A 350 -3.48 -31.46 -41.33
CA ASP A 350 -3.15 -30.56 -42.44
C ASP A 350 -3.24 -29.08 -42.03
N GLY A 351 -4.18 -28.73 -41.14
CA GLY A 351 -4.26 -27.42 -40.50
C GLY A 351 -3.03 -27.12 -39.67
N PHE A 352 -2.55 -28.12 -38.94
CA PHE A 352 -1.30 -28.03 -38.15
C PHE A 352 -0.10 -27.74 -39.07
N ARG A 353 0.11 -28.52 -40.14
CA ARG A 353 1.21 -28.33 -41.10
C ARG A 353 1.21 -26.94 -41.73
N ALA A 354 0.03 -26.42 -42.07
CA ALA A 354 -0.12 -25.08 -42.63
C ALA A 354 0.14 -23.95 -41.59
N PHE A 355 -0.22 -24.19 -40.34
CA PHE A 355 -0.11 -23.19 -39.24
C PHE A 355 1.27 -23.13 -38.61
N ALA A 356 1.94 -24.28 -38.41
CA ALA A 356 3.14 -24.40 -37.63
C ALA A 356 4.33 -23.51 -38.08
N PRO A 357 4.61 -23.30 -39.38
CA PRO A 357 5.66 -22.39 -39.80
C PRO A 357 5.41 -20.93 -39.42
N SER A 358 4.15 -20.48 -39.58
CA SER A 358 3.73 -19.12 -39.21
C SER A 358 3.81 -18.90 -37.71
N PHE A 359 3.37 -19.89 -36.92
CA PHE A 359 3.51 -19.87 -35.47
C PHE A 359 4.98 -19.81 -35.05
N SER A 360 5.84 -20.66 -35.62
CA SER A 360 7.28 -20.69 -35.28
C SER A 360 7.96 -19.33 -35.49
N THR A 361 7.64 -18.62 -36.57
CA THR A 361 8.18 -17.28 -36.84
C THR A 361 7.62 -16.25 -35.86
N ALA A 362 6.29 -16.27 -35.64
CA ALA A 362 5.65 -15.36 -34.70
C ALA A 362 6.11 -15.60 -33.25
N ALA A 363 6.30 -16.85 -32.84
CA ALA A 363 6.82 -17.20 -31.51
C ALA A 363 8.22 -16.65 -31.29
N LEU A 364 9.12 -16.73 -32.27
CA LEU A 364 10.46 -16.16 -32.18
C LEU A 364 10.42 -14.63 -32.06
N ALA A 365 9.59 -13.97 -32.88
CA ALA A 365 9.38 -12.52 -32.79
C ALA A 365 8.77 -12.12 -31.45
N SER A 366 7.76 -12.86 -30.97
CA SER A 366 7.14 -12.64 -29.65
C SER A 366 8.18 -12.79 -28.53
N TYR A 367 9.03 -13.81 -28.59
CA TYR A 367 10.09 -14.01 -27.62
C TYR A 367 11.06 -12.81 -27.57
N ALA A 368 11.49 -12.31 -28.73
CA ALA A 368 12.37 -11.14 -28.78
C ALA A 368 11.70 -9.89 -28.17
N VAL A 369 10.41 -9.66 -28.49
CA VAL A 369 9.63 -8.57 -27.89
C VAL A 369 9.47 -8.74 -26.39
N LEU A 370 9.17 -9.95 -25.91
CA LEU A 370 9.02 -10.25 -24.48
C LEU A 370 10.30 -9.98 -23.70
N VAL A 371 11.46 -10.37 -24.25
CA VAL A 371 12.76 -10.09 -23.61
C VAL A 371 13.03 -8.60 -23.61
N ALA A 372 12.89 -7.91 -24.75
CA ALA A 372 13.17 -6.48 -24.85
C ALA A 372 12.27 -5.67 -23.90
N THR A 373 10.95 -5.92 -23.92
CA THR A 373 9.99 -5.22 -23.04
C THR A 373 10.19 -5.57 -21.57
N GLY A 374 10.56 -6.82 -21.27
CA GLY A 374 10.87 -7.26 -19.91
C GLY A 374 12.11 -6.58 -19.33
N VAL A 375 13.19 -6.42 -20.13
CA VAL A 375 14.39 -5.68 -19.72
C VAL A 375 14.06 -4.21 -19.48
N VAL A 376 13.35 -3.56 -20.42
CA VAL A 376 12.95 -2.15 -20.27
C VAL A 376 12.08 -1.96 -19.02
N ALA A 377 11.11 -2.84 -18.79
CA ALA A 377 10.24 -2.78 -17.60
C ALA A 377 11.06 -2.96 -16.32
N ALA A 378 12.01 -3.90 -16.28
CA ALA A 378 12.89 -4.08 -15.12
C ALA A 378 13.68 -2.81 -14.80
N LEU A 379 14.25 -2.16 -15.82
CA LEU A 379 15.01 -0.91 -15.66
C LEU A 379 14.13 0.29 -15.28
N LEU A 380 12.85 0.28 -15.64
CA LEU A 380 11.91 1.33 -15.25
C LEU A 380 11.38 1.14 -13.83
N TYR A 381 11.26 -0.11 -13.36
CA TYR A 381 10.60 -0.44 -12.10
C TYR A 381 11.57 -0.59 -10.93
N THR A 382 12.88 -0.61 -11.17
CA THR A 382 13.90 -0.67 -10.12
C THR A 382 14.81 0.55 -10.17
N GLU A 383 15.14 1.11 -9.02
CA GLU A 383 16.09 2.24 -8.94
C GLU A 383 17.53 1.77 -9.13
N SER A 384 17.83 0.57 -8.68
CA SER A 384 19.14 -0.06 -8.88
C SER A 384 19.01 -1.55 -9.20
N LEU A 385 20.00 -2.09 -9.93
CA LEU A 385 20.06 -3.52 -10.20
C LEU A 385 20.28 -4.36 -8.92
N ALA A 386 20.84 -3.76 -7.86
CA ALA A 386 20.99 -4.42 -6.57
C ALA A 386 19.64 -4.68 -5.88
N ASP A 387 18.62 -3.87 -6.13
CA ASP A 387 17.30 -4.01 -5.54
C ASP A 387 16.55 -5.24 -6.05
N ILE A 388 16.92 -5.75 -7.23
CA ILE A 388 16.36 -6.99 -7.78
C ILE A 388 16.58 -8.17 -6.82
N VAL A 389 17.73 -8.27 -6.16
CA VAL A 389 18.01 -9.37 -5.22
C VAL A 389 17.50 -9.12 -3.81
N ARG A 390 16.96 -7.91 -3.54
CA ARG A 390 16.43 -7.52 -2.23
C ARG A 390 14.91 -7.67 -2.12
N THR A 391 14.20 -7.81 -3.26
CA THR A 391 12.75 -7.89 -3.30
C THR A 391 12.26 -9.27 -3.71
N THR A 392 11.09 -9.68 -3.20
CA THR A 392 10.39 -10.89 -3.67
C THR A 392 10.05 -10.79 -5.15
N TRP A 393 9.66 -9.61 -5.62
CA TRP A 393 9.43 -9.32 -7.04
C TRP A 393 10.66 -9.61 -7.89
N GLY A 394 11.81 -9.17 -7.45
CA GLY A 394 13.07 -9.39 -8.17
C GLY A 394 13.48 -10.86 -8.24
N TRP A 395 13.30 -11.64 -7.17
CA TRP A 395 13.53 -13.08 -7.21
C TRP A 395 12.57 -13.80 -8.15
N LEU A 396 11.30 -13.38 -8.20
CA LEU A 396 10.34 -13.88 -9.19
C LEU A 396 10.72 -13.49 -10.61
N LEU A 397 11.27 -12.28 -10.83
CA LEU A 397 11.80 -11.84 -12.12
C LEU A 397 12.97 -12.72 -12.57
N ILE A 398 13.92 -13.03 -11.68
CA ILE A 398 15.05 -13.95 -11.96
C ILE A 398 14.51 -15.34 -12.32
N GLY A 399 13.55 -15.87 -11.55
CA GLY A 399 12.91 -17.15 -11.84
C GLY A 399 12.21 -17.17 -13.20
N LYS A 400 11.48 -16.09 -13.55
CA LYS A 400 10.83 -15.90 -14.85
C LYS A 400 11.87 -15.84 -15.98
N ALA A 401 12.99 -15.13 -15.79
CA ALA A 401 14.07 -15.06 -16.75
C ALA A 401 14.73 -16.43 -16.97
N ALA A 402 14.95 -17.20 -15.91
CA ALA A 402 15.48 -18.56 -16.00
C ALA A 402 14.55 -19.50 -16.80
N LEU A 403 13.23 -19.42 -16.55
CA LEU A 403 12.24 -20.15 -17.34
C LEU A 403 12.24 -19.71 -18.81
N ALA A 404 12.34 -18.41 -19.08
CA ALA A 404 12.42 -17.88 -20.45
C ALA A 404 13.68 -18.39 -21.17
N VAL A 405 14.83 -18.44 -20.51
CA VAL A 405 16.07 -19.03 -21.06
C VAL A 405 15.86 -20.52 -21.34
N ALA A 406 15.19 -21.27 -20.45
CA ALA A 406 14.92 -22.69 -20.64
C ALA A 406 14.00 -22.98 -21.85
N VAL A 407 13.16 -22.02 -22.26
CA VAL A 407 12.33 -22.15 -23.47
C VAL A 407 13.16 -22.21 -24.74
N LEU A 408 14.31 -21.53 -24.83
CA LEU A 408 15.12 -21.43 -26.05
C LEU A 408 15.54 -22.81 -26.61
N PRO A 409 16.18 -23.70 -25.86
CA PRO A 409 16.53 -25.02 -26.36
C PRO A 409 15.32 -25.87 -26.74
N VAL A 410 14.22 -25.77 -25.98
CA VAL A 410 12.97 -26.48 -26.28
C VAL A 410 12.38 -26.00 -27.61
N ALA A 411 12.27 -24.68 -27.80
CA ALA A 411 11.76 -24.08 -29.04
C ALA A 411 12.68 -24.40 -30.24
N ALA A 412 14.00 -24.38 -30.07
CA ALA A 412 14.96 -24.77 -31.13
C ALA A 412 14.77 -26.23 -31.54
N LEU A 413 14.61 -27.15 -30.59
CA LEU A 413 14.35 -28.56 -30.85
C LEU A 413 12.98 -28.78 -31.52
N LEU A 414 11.95 -28.10 -31.08
CA LEU A 414 10.62 -28.11 -31.72
C LEU A 414 10.71 -27.63 -33.16
N ARG A 415 11.38 -26.49 -33.41
CA ARG A 415 11.59 -25.95 -34.77
C ARG A 415 12.38 -26.91 -35.66
N LYS A 416 13.47 -27.51 -35.14
CA LYS A 416 14.23 -28.52 -35.86
C LYS A 416 13.35 -29.69 -36.28
N ARG A 417 12.52 -30.22 -35.36
CA ARG A 417 11.62 -31.34 -35.62
C ARG A 417 10.51 -31.01 -36.61
N LEU A 418 10.04 -29.75 -36.63
CA LEU A 418 9.07 -29.28 -37.62
C LEU A 418 9.62 -29.23 -39.03
N LEU A 419 10.92 -28.99 -39.17
CA LEU A 419 11.64 -28.92 -40.47
C LEU A 419 12.10 -30.30 -40.97
N GLU A 420 12.29 -31.27 -40.07
CA GLU A 420 12.66 -32.65 -40.42
C GLU A 420 11.42 -33.42 -40.84
N ALA A 421 11.29 -33.78 -42.13
CA ALA A 421 10.16 -34.51 -42.70
C ALA A 421 9.95 -35.92 -42.09
N ASP A 422 10.97 -36.50 -41.46
CA ASP A 422 11.01 -37.83 -40.82
C ASP A 422 10.72 -37.80 -39.31
N GLY A 423 9.86 -36.87 -38.86
CA GLY A 423 9.62 -36.63 -37.45
C GLY A 423 9.07 -37.83 -36.69
N ARG A 424 9.78 -38.28 -35.66
CA ARG A 424 9.26 -39.17 -34.63
C ARG A 424 8.14 -38.43 -33.89
N PRO A 425 6.84 -38.77 -34.08
CA PRO A 425 5.72 -37.98 -33.55
C PRO A 425 5.74 -37.90 -32.03
N ASP A 426 6.27 -38.92 -31.35
CA ASP A 426 6.31 -38.96 -29.90
C ASP A 426 7.38 -38.02 -29.31
N ALA A 427 8.54 -37.88 -29.95
CA ALA A 427 9.56 -36.92 -29.55
C ALA A 427 9.06 -35.48 -29.71
N PHE A 428 8.36 -35.17 -30.81
CA PHE A 428 7.75 -33.86 -31.02
C PHE A 428 6.70 -33.55 -29.91
N ARG A 429 5.83 -34.52 -29.60
CA ARG A 429 4.83 -34.36 -28.51
C ARG A 429 5.48 -34.17 -27.15
N ALA A 430 6.60 -34.83 -26.86
CA ALA A 430 7.34 -34.65 -25.59
C ALA A 430 7.88 -33.23 -25.45
N TRP A 431 8.55 -32.70 -26.49
CA TRP A 431 9.07 -31.32 -26.47
C TRP A 431 7.94 -30.28 -26.45
N LEU A 432 6.82 -30.54 -27.12
CA LEU A 432 5.63 -29.67 -27.05
C LEU A 432 5.03 -29.63 -25.65
N ARG A 433 5.01 -30.77 -24.92
CA ARG A 433 4.58 -30.80 -23.51
C ARG A 433 5.55 -30.01 -22.61
N ALA A 434 6.85 -30.11 -22.87
CA ALA A 434 7.86 -29.34 -22.13
C ALA A 434 7.68 -27.82 -22.35
N ASP A 435 7.43 -27.38 -23.60
CA ASP A 435 7.17 -25.98 -23.92
C ASP A 435 5.89 -25.46 -23.21
N VAL A 436 4.82 -26.24 -23.25
CA VAL A 436 3.57 -25.93 -22.52
C VAL A 436 3.81 -25.85 -21.01
N ALA A 437 4.59 -26.77 -20.42
CA ALA A 437 4.90 -26.76 -19.00
C ALA A 437 5.71 -25.53 -18.58
N LEU A 438 6.73 -25.16 -19.36
CA LEU A 438 7.53 -23.95 -19.13
C LEU A 438 6.65 -22.70 -19.23
N LEU A 439 5.78 -22.63 -20.23
CA LEU A 439 4.85 -21.53 -20.41
C LEU A 439 3.88 -21.41 -19.23
N LEU A 440 3.32 -22.51 -18.75
CA LEU A 440 2.46 -22.52 -17.54
C LEU A 440 3.24 -22.02 -16.31
N GLY A 441 4.49 -22.45 -16.15
CA GLY A 441 5.38 -21.94 -15.10
C GLY A 441 5.58 -20.42 -15.20
N ILE A 442 5.81 -19.89 -16.39
CA ILE A 442 5.94 -18.43 -16.63
C ILE A 442 4.63 -17.71 -16.26
N VAL A 443 3.46 -18.25 -16.64
CA VAL A 443 2.15 -17.65 -16.30
C VAL A 443 1.91 -17.63 -14.80
N VAL A 444 2.26 -18.72 -14.08
CA VAL A 444 2.14 -18.79 -12.63
C VAL A 444 3.04 -17.76 -11.96
N VAL A 445 4.33 -17.72 -12.32
CA VAL A 445 5.27 -16.72 -11.78
C VAL A 445 4.79 -15.29 -12.08
N THR A 446 4.29 -15.04 -13.30
CA THR A 446 3.76 -13.73 -13.67
C THR A 446 2.55 -13.35 -12.81
N GLY A 447 1.59 -14.26 -12.61
CA GLY A 447 0.40 -13.99 -11.81
C GLY A 447 0.73 -13.65 -10.35
N ILE A 448 1.72 -14.32 -9.76
CA ILE A 448 2.21 -14.02 -8.40
C ILE A 448 2.96 -12.67 -8.39
N MET A 449 3.85 -12.46 -9.37
CA MET A 449 4.68 -11.26 -9.46
C MET A 449 3.88 -9.97 -9.59
N THR A 450 2.69 -10.00 -10.21
CA THR A 450 1.82 -8.82 -10.35
C THR A 450 1.23 -8.29 -9.05
N HIS A 451 1.45 -8.96 -7.94
CA HIS A 451 1.04 -8.51 -6.60
C HIS A 451 2.23 -8.01 -5.75
N GLN A 452 3.42 -8.32 -6.18
CA GLN A 452 4.62 -7.99 -5.41
C GLN A 452 5.14 -6.59 -5.78
N SER A 453 5.66 -5.88 -4.78
CA SER A 453 6.36 -4.62 -4.98
C SER A 453 7.73 -4.84 -5.64
N PRO A 454 8.07 -4.11 -6.71
CA PRO A 454 9.42 -4.05 -7.24
C PRO A 454 10.35 -3.15 -6.42
N ILE A 455 9.80 -2.35 -5.51
CA ILE A 455 10.52 -1.36 -4.71
C ILE A 455 10.90 -1.99 -3.37
N VAL A 456 12.11 -1.74 -2.93
CA VAL A 456 12.59 -2.11 -1.59
C VAL A 456 11.85 -1.25 -0.57
N GLU A 457 11.21 -1.87 0.41
CA GLU A 457 10.69 -1.13 1.57
C GLU A 457 11.88 -0.47 2.27
N ARG A 458 11.81 0.85 2.37
CA ARG A 458 12.83 1.64 3.03
C ARG A 458 12.37 1.95 4.42
N VAL A 459 13.24 1.79 5.38
CA VAL A 459 13.01 2.30 6.72
C VAL A 459 13.14 3.82 6.64
N VAL A 460 12.04 4.51 6.86
CA VAL A 460 12.02 5.97 6.95
C VAL A 460 12.16 6.33 8.42
N PHE A 461 13.19 7.10 8.75
CA PHE A 461 13.29 7.73 10.06
C PHE A 461 12.73 9.15 9.91
N HIS A 462 11.65 9.41 10.64
CA HIS A 462 11.07 10.73 10.81
C HIS A 462 10.99 11.01 12.31
N TRP A 463 11.51 12.16 12.70
CA TRP A 463 11.51 12.56 14.09
C TRP A 463 11.22 14.05 14.20
N HIS A 464 10.09 14.37 14.83
CA HIS A 464 9.68 15.73 15.12
C HIS A 464 9.64 15.95 16.63
N VAL A 465 10.14 17.09 17.10
CA VAL A 465 10.13 17.51 18.51
C VAL A 465 9.70 18.97 18.57
N MET A 466 8.66 19.24 19.35
CA MET A 466 8.23 20.58 19.69
C MET A 466 8.77 20.93 21.08
N GLY A 467 9.94 21.52 21.13
CA GLY A 467 10.51 22.05 22.37
C GLY A 467 10.05 23.48 22.64
N THR A 468 10.10 23.93 23.89
CA THR A 468 9.73 25.31 24.26
C THR A 468 10.67 26.38 23.70
N GLU A 469 11.92 26.01 23.42
CA GLU A 469 12.99 26.93 23.02
C GLU A 469 13.50 26.72 21.59
N ALA A 470 13.32 25.50 21.05
CA ALA A 470 13.56 25.18 19.66
C ALA A 470 12.71 23.99 19.24
N HIS A 471 12.28 23.95 17.99
CA HIS A 471 11.65 22.77 17.38
C HIS A 471 12.63 22.10 16.44
N LEU A 472 12.47 20.81 16.24
CA LEU A 472 13.36 20.00 15.41
C LEU A 472 12.56 19.00 14.58
N THR A 473 12.85 18.91 13.29
CA THR A 473 12.45 17.78 12.44
C THR A 473 13.69 17.16 11.81
N ALA A 474 13.87 15.86 11.97
CA ALA A 474 14.97 15.11 11.36
C ALA A 474 14.41 13.98 10.49
N ASP A 475 14.82 13.94 9.22
CA ASP A 475 14.35 12.99 8.22
C ASP A 475 15.51 12.22 7.60
N ILE A 476 15.41 10.88 7.60
CA ILE A 476 16.24 9.99 6.81
C ILE A 476 15.31 9.11 5.95
N ALA A 477 15.25 9.38 4.67
CA ALA A 477 14.30 8.72 3.76
C ALA A 477 14.65 7.25 3.42
N ASP A 478 15.86 6.80 3.71
CA ASP A 478 16.35 5.44 3.42
C ASP A 478 17.39 5.06 4.48
N LEU A 479 16.91 4.77 5.69
CA LEU A 479 17.78 4.42 6.81
C LEU A 479 18.39 3.02 6.60
N ARG A 480 19.72 2.97 6.54
CA ARG A 480 20.48 1.73 6.32
C ARG A 480 21.87 1.82 6.95
N GLU A 481 22.52 0.69 7.04
CA GLU A 481 23.95 0.64 7.36
C GLU A 481 24.77 1.40 6.30
N GLY A 482 25.71 2.23 6.74
CA GLY A 482 26.53 3.10 5.89
C GLY A 482 26.01 4.52 5.77
N THR A 483 26.27 5.15 4.65
CA THR A 483 25.98 6.57 4.45
C THR A 483 24.51 6.81 4.08
N ASN A 484 23.82 7.61 4.87
CA ASN A 484 22.43 8.03 4.73
C ASN A 484 22.34 9.52 4.38
N ALA A 485 21.35 9.91 3.60
CA ALA A 485 21.01 11.31 3.39
C ALA A 485 20.13 11.78 4.57
N LEU A 486 20.55 12.85 5.24
CA LEU A 486 19.85 13.45 6.37
C LEU A 486 19.33 14.83 5.97
N SER A 487 18.07 15.11 6.25
CA SER A 487 17.46 16.43 6.25
C SER A 487 17.08 16.79 7.67
N LEU A 488 17.47 17.98 8.10
CA LEU A 488 17.19 18.48 9.42
C LEU A 488 16.60 19.88 9.29
N LYS A 489 15.44 20.10 9.90
CA LYS A 489 14.81 21.41 9.99
C LYS A 489 14.75 21.81 11.45
N VAL A 490 15.23 23.01 11.76
CA VAL A 490 15.32 23.55 13.12
C VAL A 490 14.60 24.90 13.11
N TRP A 491 13.72 25.08 14.07
CA TRP A 491 13.05 26.37 14.32
C TRP A 491 13.60 26.94 15.63
N VAL A 492 14.00 28.20 15.57
CA VAL A 492 14.44 28.99 16.74
C VAL A 492 13.62 30.28 16.79
N PRO A 493 13.52 30.98 17.93
CA PRO A 493 12.83 32.26 18.03
C PRO A 493 13.24 33.25 16.94
N GLU A 494 12.30 34.03 16.40
CA GLU A 494 12.52 34.96 15.24
C GLU A 494 13.60 36.03 15.50
N ASP A 495 13.92 36.31 16.75
CA ASP A 495 14.96 37.30 17.14
C ASP A 495 16.36 36.70 17.17
N GLU A 496 16.53 35.43 16.82
CA GLU A 496 17.80 34.72 16.82
C GLU A 496 18.38 34.50 15.43
N ALA A 497 19.71 34.53 15.35
CA ALA A 497 20.43 34.18 14.12
C ALA A 497 20.46 32.67 13.90
N GLU A 498 20.83 32.25 12.68
CA GLU A 498 21.00 30.84 12.31
C GLU A 498 21.77 30.05 13.39
N PRO A 499 21.21 28.96 13.94
CA PRO A 499 21.86 28.18 14.97
C PRO A 499 22.99 27.32 14.41
N ALA A 500 24.00 27.02 15.23
CA ALA A 500 24.98 26.01 14.90
C ALA A 500 24.45 24.61 15.28
N VAL A 501 24.33 23.72 14.29
CA VAL A 501 23.75 22.38 14.49
C VAL A 501 24.81 21.31 14.30
N THR A 502 24.89 20.40 15.28
CA THR A 502 25.74 19.21 15.24
C THR A 502 24.88 17.97 15.36
N VAL A 503 25.02 17.04 14.42
CA VAL A 503 24.29 15.75 14.44
C VAL A 503 25.29 14.61 14.50
N VAL A 504 25.04 13.65 15.38
CA VAL A 504 25.91 12.50 15.62
C VAL A 504 25.06 11.23 15.68
N ALA A 505 25.48 10.18 14.97
CA ALA A 505 24.96 8.83 15.18
C ALA A 505 25.85 8.11 16.21
N VAL A 506 25.26 7.69 17.32
CA VAL A 506 25.94 7.00 18.42
C VAL A 506 25.49 5.53 18.42
N VAL A 507 26.46 4.62 18.29
CA VAL A 507 26.24 3.17 18.39
C VAL A 507 27.01 2.66 19.61
N PRO A 508 26.41 1.91 20.55
CA PRO A 508 27.10 1.41 21.73
C PRO A 508 28.34 0.59 21.36
N GLY A 509 29.50 1.03 21.85
CA GLY A 509 30.78 0.36 21.60
C GLY A 509 31.52 0.76 20.34
N GLU A 510 30.98 1.65 19.53
CA GLU A 510 31.62 2.22 18.34
C GLU A 510 31.95 3.72 18.53
N PRO A 511 32.89 4.28 17.74
CA PRO A 511 33.15 5.71 17.77
C PRO A 511 31.97 6.50 17.18
N ASP A 512 31.67 7.64 17.79
CA ASP A 512 30.64 8.56 17.33
C ASP A 512 30.87 8.99 15.88
N ARG A 513 29.82 8.92 15.06
CA ARG A 513 29.84 9.29 13.63
C ARG A 513 29.10 10.60 13.41
N MET A 514 29.85 11.65 13.13
CA MET A 514 29.33 13.00 12.94
C MET A 514 28.81 13.18 11.51
N ALA A 515 27.62 13.78 11.38
CA ALA A 515 27.06 14.16 10.08
C ALA A 515 27.82 15.35 9.47
N SER A 516 27.97 15.35 8.16
CA SER A 516 28.41 16.52 7.40
C SER A 516 27.17 17.32 6.97
N LEU A 517 26.87 18.42 7.65
CA LEU A 517 25.70 19.26 7.39
C LEU A 517 26.08 20.50 6.58
N THR A 518 25.15 20.96 5.74
CA THR A 518 25.22 22.23 5.00
C THR A 518 23.86 22.88 5.07
N ALA A 519 23.81 24.16 5.46
CA ALA A 519 22.59 24.94 5.43
C ALA A 519 22.07 25.08 3.99
N LYS A 520 20.76 24.98 3.80
CA LYS A 520 20.10 25.06 2.52
C LYS A 520 18.81 25.85 2.64
N GLU A 521 18.69 26.92 1.84
CA GLU A 521 17.40 27.58 1.69
C GLU A 521 16.46 26.71 0.87
N LEU A 522 15.32 26.32 1.44
CA LEU A 522 14.21 25.64 0.76
C LEU A 522 13.01 26.58 0.68
N PRO A 523 12.13 26.40 -0.34
CA PRO A 523 10.84 27.12 -0.38
C PRO A 523 10.07 26.85 0.91
N LYS A 524 9.63 27.90 1.59
CA LYS A 524 8.80 27.80 2.80
C LYS A 524 7.40 27.32 2.41
N GLU A 525 6.92 26.26 3.04
CA GLU A 525 5.52 25.81 2.93
C GLU A 525 4.73 26.41 4.09
N GLU A 526 3.57 27.04 3.79
CA GLU A 526 2.78 27.81 4.77
C GLU A 526 2.36 27.01 6.01
N TRP A 527 2.21 25.69 5.90
CA TRP A 527 1.80 24.82 6.99
C TRP A 527 2.97 24.41 7.93
N GLU A 528 4.20 24.69 7.54
CA GLU A 528 5.40 24.42 8.34
C GLU A 528 5.88 25.65 9.13
N SER A 529 5.15 26.74 9.18
CA SER A 529 5.53 27.94 9.90
C SER A 529 4.92 27.96 11.30
N PHE A 530 5.77 28.10 12.32
CA PHE A 530 5.33 28.31 13.69
C PHE A 530 5.42 29.81 14.02
N SER A 531 4.34 30.37 14.59
CA SER A 531 4.31 31.80 14.96
C SER A 531 5.38 32.11 16.02
N GLY A 532 6.24 33.10 15.73
CA GLY A 532 7.33 33.50 16.62
C GLY A 532 8.62 32.69 16.45
N PHE A 533 8.70 31.81 15.44
CA PHE A 533 9.91 31.04 15.14
C PHE A 533 10.34 31.23 13.68
N GLU A 534 11.64 31.22 13.46
CA GLU A 534 12.25 31.18 12.13
C GLU A 534 12.87 29.80 11.88
N ASP A 535 12.65 29.24 10.67
CA ASP A 535 13.12 27.93 10.28
C ASP A 535 14.44 27.94 9.52
N TYR A 536 15.31 27.01 9.84
CA TYR A 536 16.60 26.78 9.20
C TYR A 536 16.68 25.32 8.77
N THR A 537 16.97 25.07 7.50
CA THR A 537 17.08 23.72 6.97
C THR A 537 18.53 23.35 6.69
N PHE A 538 18.94 22.21 7.20
CA PHE A 538 20.26 21.63 6.99
C PHE A 538 20.11 20.31 6.24
N VAL A 539 20.93 20.09 5.22
CA VAL A 539 21.00 18.81 4.50
C VAL A 539 22.41 18.26 4.58
N GLY A 540 22.52 16.95 4.68
CA GLY A 540 23.84 16.35 4.84
C GLY A 540 23.86 14.85 4.67
N LYS A 541 24.98 14.28 5.10
CA LYS A 541 25.20 12.83 5.09
C LYS A 541 25.58 12.39 6.49
N LEU A 542 24.90 11.34 6.97
CA LEU A 542 25.15 10.67 8.23
C LEU A 542 25.58 9.23 7.94
N ASP A 543 26.69 8.82 8.50
CA ASP A 543 27.14 7.44 8.41
C ASP A 543 26.66 6.67 9.65
N VAL A 544 25.89 5.60 9.45
CA VAL A 544 25.28 4.79 10.51
C VAL A 544 25.85 3.38 10.43
N ALA A 545 26.47 2.92 11.51
CA ALA A 545 27.09 1.59 11.54
C ALA A 545 26.05 0.47 11.68
N ASP A 546 25.09 0.64 12.57
CA ASP A 546 24.00 -0.30 12.82
C ASP A 546 22.73 0.48 13.16
N PRO A 547 21.79 0.61 12.24
CA PRO A 547 20.54 1.34 12.47
C PRO A 547 19.71 0.83 13.64
N ALA A 548 19.75 -0.49 13.92
CA ALA A 548 18.93 -1.10 14.97
C ALA A 548 19.36 -0.73 16.39
N SER A 549 20.66 -0.41 16.58
CA SER A 549 21.23 -0.04 17.88
C SER A 549 21.64 1.44 17.96
N ALA A 550 21.54 2.18 16.84
CA ALA A 550 21.99 3.55 16.74
C ALA A 550 20.99 4.54 17.35
N GLU A 551 21.54 5.56 18.01
CA GLU A 551 20.84 6.73 18.53
C GLU A 551 21.30 7.98 17.76
N LEU A 552 20.34 8.74 17.23
CA LEU A 552 20.60 10.05 16.64
C LEU A 552 20.63 11.09 17.77
N ARG A 553 21.74 11.81 17.89
CA ARG A 553 21.85 12.96 18.79
C ARG A 553 22.01 14.22 18.00
N VAL A 554 21.15 15.19 18.29
CA VAL A 554 21.15 16.51 17.67
C VAL A 554 21.42 17.55 18.73
N ARG A 555 22.50 18.31 18.56
CA ARG A 555 22.84 19.44 19.39
C ARG A 555 22.65 20.74 18.64
N ILE A 556 21.81 21.61 19.17
CA ILE A 556 21.51 22.94 18.64
C ILE A 556 22.16 23.96 19.55
N GLN A 557 23.10 24.74 19.05
CA GLN A 557 23.70 25.86 19.76
C GLN A 557 23.09 27.17 19.25
N ARG A 558 22.31 27.82 20.10
CA ARG A 558 21.61 29.07 19.78
C ARG A 558 22.60 30.26 19.75
N SER A 559 22.16 31.32 19.11
CA SER A 559 22.96 32.56 19.00
C SER A 559 23.28 33.20 20.37
N ASN A 560 22.46 32.97 21.39
CA ASN A 560 22.68 33.41 22.78
C ASN A 560 23.74 32.57 23.52
N GLY A 561 24.29 31.51 22.89
CA GLY A 561 25.27 30.60 23.47
C GLY A 561 24.69 29.42 24.24
N GLU A 562 23.38 29.33 24.35
CA GLU A 562 22.66 28.21 24.93
C GLU A 562 22.71 26.98 24.02
N THR A 563 22.75 25.78 24.63
CA THR A 563 22.83 24.53 23.90
C THR A 563 21.67 23.64 24.29
N ILE A 564 20.93 23.14 23.28
CA ILE A 564 19.82 22.21 23.44
C ILE A 564 20.24 20.89 22.83
N ASP A 565 20.08 19.81 23.57
CA ASP A 565 20.41 18.45 23.14
C ASP A 565 19.16 17.62 23.02
N TYR A 566 18.98 17.00 21.86
CA TYR A 566 17.93 16.04 21.55
C TYR A 566 18.52 14.68 21.20
N ALA A 567 17.86 13.59 21.58
CA ALA A 567 18.30 12.24 21.26
C ALA A 567 17.11 11.31 21.00
N LYS A 568 17.21 10.49 19.95
CA LYS A 568 16.22 9.46 19.62
C LYS A 568 16.89 8.25 18.96
N LYS A 569 16.45 7.04 19.30
CA LYS A 569 16.85 5.81 18.59
C LYS A 569 16.41 5.88 17.14
N LEU A 570 17.25 5.42 16.23
CA LEU A 570 16.94 5.41 14.79
C LEU A 570 15.88 4.36 14.43
N ILE A 571 15.84 3.25 15.16
CA ILE A 571 14.78 2.24 15.08
C ILE A 571 14.35 1.99 16.52
N ASP A 572 13.10 2.25 16.83
CA ASP A 572 12.50 1.83 18.09
C ASP A 572 12.18 0.34 18.01
N PRO A 573 12.57 -0.46 19.03
CA PRO A 573 12.42 -1.92 19.04
C PRO A 573 10.97 -2.39 19.08
#